data_7bee82e95bf2a7147301876d296757ee
#
_entry.id   7bee82e95bf2a7147301876d296757ee
#
_cell.length_a   1.000
_cell.length_b   1.000
_cell.length_c   1.000
_cell.angle_alpha   90.00
_cell.angle_beta   90.00
_cell.angle_gamma   90.00
#
_symmetry.space_group_name_H-M   'P 1'
#
loop_
_entity.id
_entity.type
_entity.pdbx_description
1 polymer ?
#
loop_
_entity_poly.entity_id
_entity_poly.type
_entity_poly.pdbx_seq_one_letter_code
_entity_poly.pdbx_strand_id
1 'polypeptide(L)'
;MRKEKNIPEIVSLTPAEADRSEEWDETQAMLRQLYRMINRLGQLEKSIILLYLEEKSYEEISEITGLTVTNVATKLNRIKEKLRKMKKEE
;
A
#
# COMPACT_ATOMS: atom_id res chain seq x y z
N MET A 1 -16.99 -9.83 -7.68
CA MET A 1 -16.71 -9.80 -7.61
C MET A 1 -16.08 -10.21 -7.47
N ARG A 2 -15.73 -10.12 -7.29
CA ARG A 2 -15.13 -10.36 -7.09
C ARG A 2 -14.67 -10.53 -6.23
N LYS A 3 -14.64 -10.25 -5.66
CA LYS A 3 -14.28 -10.32 -4.84
C LYS A 3 -14.28 -10.84 -3.97
N GLU A 4 -14.50 -10.82 -3.79
CA GLU A 4 -14.54 -11.19 -3.14
C GLU A 4 -14.14 -11.75 -2.74
N LYS A 5 -13.96 -11.59 -2.89
CA LYS A 5 -13.58 -12.03 -2.67
C LYS A 5 -12.99 -12.40 -2.12
N ASN A 6 -12.83 -12.26 -1.87
CA ASN A 6 -12.38 -12.52 -1.31
C ASN A 6 -11.86 -12.67 -0.54
N ILE A 7 -11.57 -12.50 -0.23
CA ILE A 7 -11.11 -12.62 0.52
C ILE A 7 -11.02 -13.25 1.41
N PRO A 8 -11.25 -13.36 1.89
CA PRO A 8 -11.15 -13.82 2.82
C PRO A 8 -10.76 -14.78 3.19
N GLU A 9 -10.65 -15.28 2.78
CA GLU A 9 -10.13 -16.08 3.02
C GLU A 9 -9.16 -15.99 3.36
N ILE A 10 -8.93 -15.34 3.21
CA ILE A 10 -7.88 -15.04 3.43
C ILE A 10 -7.45 -15.28 4.54
N VAL A 11 -7.91 -15.20 5.02
CA VAL A 11 -7.68 -15.36 6.05
C VAL A 11 -7.38 -16.42 6.49
N SER A 12 -7.76 -16.93 5.92
CA SER A 12 -7.56 -18.04 6.30
C SER A 12 -6.30 -18.39 6.33
N LEU A 13 -5.54 -17.60 6.27
CA LEU A 13 -4.36 -17.90 6.44
C LEU A 13 -4.24 -18.67 7.51
N THR A 14 -4.14 -19.73 7.38
CA THR A 14 -4.14 -20.53 8.50
C THR A 14 -2.81 -20.58 9.05
N PRO A 15 -2.72 -20.87 10.23
CA PRO A 15 -1.44 -20.99 10.89
C PRO A 15 -0.56 -21.98 10.20
N ALA A 16 -1.13 -23.00 9.67
CA ALA A 16 -0.30 -23.96 9.01
C ALA A 16 0.41 -23.34 7.86
N GLU A 17 -0.26 -22.41 7.22
CA GLU A 17 0.42 -21.78 6.17
C GLU A 17 1.47 -20.89 6.67
N ALA A 18 1.19 -20.27 7.77
CA ALA A 18 2.20 -19.41 8.32
C ALA A 18 3.44 -20.18 8.60
N ASP A 19 3.28 -21.45 8.97
CA ASP A 19 4.38 -22.11 9.23
C ASP A 19 5.29 -22.20 8.21
N ARG A 20 5.08 -22.06 7.08
CA ARG A 20 5.94 -22.40 6.23
C ARG A 20 6.65 -21.50 5.65
N SER A 21 6.73 -20.47 6.01
CA SER A 21 7.26 -19.91 5.07
C SER A 21 8.27 -19.00 5.34
N GLU A 22 9.41 -19.22 4.86
CA GLU A 22 10.38 -18.22 4.74
C GLU A 22 9.84 -17.13 3.85
N GLU A 23 9.09 -17.50 2.82
CA GLU A 23 8.49 -16.50 1.96
C GLU A 23 7.51 -15.65 2.73
N TRP A 24 6.74 -16.30 3.61
CA TRP A 24 5.80 -15.56 4.41
C TRP A 24 6.52 -14.57 5.32
N ASP A 25 7.62 -15.01 5.92
CA ASP A 25 8.38 -14.14 6.80
C ASP A 25 8.99 -12.99 6.04
N GLU A 26 9.48 -13.23 4.84
CA GLU A 26 10.05 -12.18 4.03
C GLU A 26 8.98 -11.18 3.62
N THR A 27 7.80 -11.68 3.26
CA THR A 27 6.72 -10.80 2.88
C THR A 27 6.30 -9.93 4.05
N GLN A 28 6.22 -10.51 5.24
CA GLN A 28 5.85 -9.72 6.42
C GLN A 28 6.90 -8.66 6.72
N ALA A 29 8.17 -9.00 6.56
CA ALA A 29 9.22 -8.04 6.80
C ALA A 29 9.14 -6.89 5.79
N MET A 30 8.88 -7.22 4.54
CA MET A 30 8.76 -6.19 3.52
C MET A 30 7.57 -5.29 3.77
N LEU A 31 6.45 -5.85 4.22
CA LEU A 31 5.29 -5.03 4.51
C LEU A 31 5.55 -4.12 5.71
N ARG A 32 6.23 -4.62 6.74
CA ARG A 32 6.56 -3.78 7.86
C ARG A 32 7.47 -2.63 7.44
N GLN A 33 8.44 -2.92 6.59
CA GLN A 33 9.33 -1.88 6.11
C GLN A 33 8.55 -0.86 5.29
N LEU A 34 7.66 -1.33 4.43
CA LEU A 34 6.86 -0.42 3.62
C LEU A 34 6.01 0.49 4.50
N TYR A 35 5.36 -0.07 5.52
CA TYR A 35 4.53 0.76 6.37
C TYR A 35 5.34 1.72 7.20
N ARG A 36 6.55 1.35 7.60
CA ARG A 36 7.41 2.31 8.29
C ARG A 36 7.75 3.48 7.38
N MET A 37 8.02 3.19 6.11
CA MET A 37 8.33 4.25 5.17
C MET A 37 7.10 5.12 4.92
N ILE A 38 5.93 4.51 4.80
CA ILE A 38 4.71 5.26 4.58
C ILE A 38 4.44 6.18 5.76
N ASN A 39 4.71 5.71 6.97
CA ASN A 39 4.48 6.54 8.14
C ASN A 39 5.40 7.75 8.22
N ARG A 40 6.46 7.78 7.44
CA ARG A 40 7.33 8.94 7.38
C ARG A 40 6.82 10.00 6.41
N LEU A 41 5.79 9.69 5.63
CA LEU A 41 5.24 10.66 4.70
C LEU A 41 4.32 11.63 5.42
N GLY A 42 4.07 12.77 4.79
CA GLY A 42 3.07 13.70 5.31
C GLY A 42 1.69 13.08 5.27
N GLN A 43 0.77 13.71 5.98
CA GLN A 43 -0.54 13.11 6.14
C GLN A 43 -1.28 12.95 4.83
N LEU A 44 -1.23 13.95 3.97
CA LEU A 44 -1.91 13.84 2.69
C LEU A 44 -1.29 12.76 1.83
N GLU A 45 0.03 12.71 1.78
CA GLU A 45 0.70 11.70 0.98
C GLU A 45 0.42 10.31 1.50
N LYS A 46 0.37 10.16 2.83
CA LYS A 46 0.07 8.88 3.42
C LYS A 46 -1.34 8.44 3.02
N SER A 47 -2.30 9.35 3.04
CA SER A 47 -3.66 9.02 2.67
C SER A 47 -3.73 8.57 1.21
N ILE A 48 -3.04 9.27 0.34
CA ILE A 48 -3.09 8.95 -1.08
C ILE A 48 -2.49 7.58 -1.35
N ILE A 49 -1.33 7.29 -0.75
CA ILE A 49 -0.69 6.02 -1.03
C ILE A 49 -1.48 4.85 -0.43
N LEU A 50 -2.11 5.06 0.72
CA LEU A 50 -2.90 3.99 1.30
C LEU A 50 -4.14 3.70 0.46
N LEU A 51 -4.77 4.73 -0.10
CA LEU A 51 -5.90 4.52 -1.00
C LEU A 51 -5.46 3.79 -2.25
N TYR A 52 -4.28 4.15 -2.77
CA TYR A 52 -3.77 3.49 -3.94
C TYR A 52 -3.49 2.01 -3.66
N LEU A 53 -2.97 1.70 -2.49
CA LEU A 53 -2.71 0.31 -2.13
C LEU A 53 -4.00 -0.47 -1.94
N GLU A 54 -5.11 0.21 -1.65
CA GLU A 54 -6.41 -0.42 -1.58
C GLU A 54 -7.03 -0.56 -2.94
N GLU A 55 -6.28 -0.26 -3.99
CA GLU A 55 -6.71 -0.41 -5.37
C GLU A 55 -7.81 0.56 -5.76
N LYS A 56 -7.85 1.71 -5.12
CA LYS A 56 -8.79 2.74 -5.54
C LYS A 56 -8.29 3.37 -6.84
N SER A 57 -9.22 3.71 -7.70
CA SER A 57 -8.84 4.37 -8.95
C SER A 57 -8.42 5.81 -8.68
N TYR A 58 -7.76 6.41 -9.65
CA TYR A 58 -7.35 7.81 -9.51
C TYR A 58 -8.60 8.69 -9.35
N GLU A 59 -9.69 8.36 -10.03
CA GLU A 59 -10.91 9.13 -9.89
C GLU A 59 -11.46 9.02 -8.48
N GLU A 60 -11.43 7.81 -7.91
CA GLU A 60 -11.91 7.64 -6.56
C GLU A 60 -11.04 8.38 -5.55
N ILE A 61 -9.72 8.33 -5.75
CA ILE A 61 -8.83 9.06 -4.86
C ILE A 61 -9.06 10.55 -4.99
N SER A 62 -9.30 11.02 -6.22
CA SER A 62 -9.61 12.41 -6.46
C SER A 62 -10.85 12.84 -5.68
N GLU A 63 -11.88 12.00 -5.70
CA GLU A 63 -13.10 12.33 -5.00
C GLU A 63 -12.90 12.35 -3.49
N ILE A 64 -12.16 11.42 -2.99
CA ILE A 64 -11.96 11.34 -1.54
C ILE A 64 -11.09 12.45 -1.02
N THR A 65 -10.05 12.81 -1.78
CA THR A 65 -9.09 13.79 -1.29
C THR A 65 -9.42 15.21 -1.69
N GLY A 66 -10.30 15.39 -2.69
CA GLY A 66 -10.58 16.72 -3.18
C GLY A 66 -9.57 17.23 -4.19
N LEU A 67 -8.60 16.41 -4.59
CA LEU A 67 -7.61 16.82 -5.57
C LEU A 67 -8.10 16.44 -6.96
N THR A 68 -7.53 17.07 -7.98
CA THR A 68 -7.85 16.66 -9.34
C THR A 68 -7.16 15.35 -9.64
N VAL A 69 -7.65 14.64 -10.65
CA VAL A 69 -7.05 13.40 -11.05
C VAL A 69 -5.58 13.61 -11.45
N THR A 70 -5.29 14.70 -12.15
CA THR A 70 -3.92 15.00 -12.54
C THR A 70 -3.03 15.18 -11.31
N ASN A 71 -3.54 15.88 -10.31
CA ASN A 71 -2.75 16.06 -9.09
C ASN A 71 -2.54 14.76 -8.35
N VAL A 72 -3.55 13.88 -8.34
CA VAL A 72 -3.39 12.58 -7.72
C VAL A 72 -2.26 11.82 -8.41
N ALA A 73 -2.24 11.81 -9.74
CA ALA A 73 -1.20 11.10 -10.47
C ALA A 73 0.17 11.68 -10.18
N THR A 74 0.28 13.00 -10.17
CA THR A 74 1.56 13.66 -9.91
C THR A 74 2.05 13.32 -8.50
N LYS A 75 1.15 13.41 -7.53
CA LYS A 75 1.54 13.14 -6.15
C LYS A 75 1.91 11.68 -5.96
N LEU A 76 1.20 10.77 -6.61
CA LEU A 76 1.56 9.36 -6.50
C LEU A 76 2.95 9.10 -7.06
N ASN A 77 3.30 9.73 -8.18
CA ASN A 77 4.63 9.55 -8.73
C ASN A 77 5.69 10.06 -7.76
N ARG A 78 5.45 11.20 -7.14
CA ARG A 78 6.40 11.73 -6.17
C ARG A 78 6.51 10.85 -4.95
N ILE A 79 5.37 10.31 -4.48
CA ILE A 79 5.39 9.43 -3.33
C ILE A 79 6.18 8.18 -3.65
N LYS A 80 5.99 7.62 -4.83
CA LYS A 80 6.72 6.42 -5.21
C LYS A 80 8.23 6.69 -5.25
N GLU A 81 8.62 7.86 -5.71
CA GLU A 81 10.02 8.21 -5.72
C GLU A 81 10.57 8.37 -4.32
N LYS A 82 9.79 9.00 -3.42
CA LYS A 82 10.23 9.14 -2.04
C LYS A 82 10.42 7.79 -1.40
N LEU A 83 9.50 6.87 -1.66
CA LEU A 83 9.60 5.55 -1.07
C LEU A 83 10.82 4.80 -1.60
N ARG A 84 11.11 4.94 -2.88
CA ARG A 84 12.30 4.30 -3.43
C ARG A 84 13.57 4.85 -2.80
N LYS A 85 13.61 6.17 -2.56
CA LYS A 85 14.76 6.75 -1.93
C LYS A 85 14.92 6.29 -0.51
N MET A 86 13.81 6.20 0.23
CA MET A 86 13.88 5.72 1.60
C MET A 86 14.39 4.30 1.65
N LYS A 87 13.98 3.48 0.70
CA LYS A 87 14.41 2.10 0.68
C LYS A 87 15.92 2.03 0.46
N LYS A 88 16.44 2.90 -0.42
CA LYS A 88 17.86 2.88 -0.65
C LYS A 88 18.66 3.32 0.56
N GLU A 89 18.09 4.19 1.37
CA GLU A 89 18.79 4.68 2.54
C GLU A 89 18.80 3.67 3.65
N GLU A 90 17.97 2.68 3.59
CA GLU A 90 17.97 1.64 4.57
C GLU A 90 18.84 0.48 4.14
#